data_0962ff0e69e3ab76091d5e73123347c9
#
_entry.id   0962ff0e69e3ab76091d5e73123347c9
#
_cell.length_a   1.000
_cell.length_b   1.000
_cell.length_c   1.000
_cell.angle_alpha   90.00
_cell.angle_beta   90.00
_cell.angle_gamma   90.00
#
_symmetry.space_group_name_H-M   'P 1'
#
loop_
_entity.id
_entity.type
_entity.pdbx_description
1 polymer ?
#
loop_
_entity_poly.entity_id
_entity_poly.type
_entity_poly.pdbx_seq_one_letter_code
_entity_poly.pdbx_strand_id
1 'polypeptide(L)'
;LTGRRERFHTNRQFKGLAPFPTPAESKYDAFIAGHASNSISAALGLAMNKEAKKRVVAIIGDGAMTGGLAFEGLNNTSMLPNNLLIVLNDNNMAIDPIKGGFTQYLVDITTSKRYNKWRWGIYRLARKLHIINDSNKGRVQRFANNLKAILTKQPNNIFQGLNIRYFGPADGHDVLDLVRIFQEIKDYEGPKVLHIITKKGKGYEPAENDQTTW
;
A
#
# COMPACT_ATOMS: atom_id res chain seq x y z
N LEU A 1 -19.04 0.78 10.40
CA LEU A 1 -17.88 1.41 11.06
C LEU A 1 -18.12 2.91 11.30
N THR A 2 -18.67 3.63 10.32
CA THR A 2 -18.86 5.09 10.36
C THR A 2 -20.28 5.52 10.78
N GLY A 3 -21.10 4.60 11.31
CA GLY A 3 -22.46 4.89 11.81
C GLY A 3 -23.54 5.05 10.75
N ARG A 4 -23.25 4.75 9.48
CA ARG A 4 -24.17 4.96 8.34
C ARG A 4 -24.92 3.73 7.86
N ARG A 5 -24.77 2.58 8.53
CA ARG A 5 -25.33 1.29 8.09
C ARG A 5 -26.83 1.37 7.84
N GLU A 6 -27.59 1.91 8.82
CA GLU A 6 -29.05 1.96 8.77
C GLU A 6 -29.58 2.90 7.67
N ARG A 7 -28.76 3.87 7.25
CA ARG A 7 -29.09 4.83 6.20
C ARG A 7 -28.50 4.48 4.85
N PHE A 8 -27.73 3.39 4.74
CA PHE A 8 -26.97 3.09 3.52
C PHE A 8 -27.87 2.85 2.28
N HIS A 9 -29.11 2.39 2.49
CA HIS A 9 -30.10 2.24 1.43
C HIS A 9 -30.49 3.57 0.75
N THR A 10 -30.22 4.73 1.39
CA THR A 10 -30.47 6.05 0.83
C THR A 10 -29.28 6.62 0.04
N ASN A 11 -28.21 5.85 -0.15
CA ASN A 11 -27.01 6.30 -0.85
C ASN A 11 -27.35 6.78 -2.27
N ARG A 12 -26.86 7.97 -2.65
CA ARG A 12 -27.13 8.64 -3.94
C ARG A 12 -28.60 9.04 -4.18
N GLN A 13 -29.46 8.99 -3.18
CA GLN A 13 -30.84 9.46 -3.28
C GLN A 13 -30.98 10.92 -2.82
N PHE A 14 -32.01 11.61 -3.31
CA PHE A 14 -32.30 12.96 -2.86
C PHE A 14 -32.53 13.00 -1.34
N LYS A 15 -31.84 13.90 -0.63
CA LYS A 15 -31.80 13.97 0.85
C LYS A 15 -31.30 12.71 1.56
N GLY A 16 -30.75 11.76 0.82
CA GLY A 16 -30.06 10.59 1.36
C GLY A 16 -28.58 10.83 1.62
N LEU A 17 -27.82 9.74 1.72
CA LEU A 17 -26.36 9.80 1.83
C LEU A 17 -25.73 10.29 0.53
N ALA A 18 -24.70 11.13 0.66
CA ALA A 18 -23.92 11.59 -0.48
C ALA A 18 -23.23 10.42 -1.22
N PRO A 19 -22.98 10.57 -2.53
CA PRO A 19 -22.33 9.51 -3.33
C PRO A 19 -20.89 9.24 -2.92
N PHE A 20 -20.25 10.20 -2.25
CA PHE A 20 -18.87 10.12 -1.78
C PHE A 20 -18.79 10.52 -0.31
N PRO A 21 -17.78 10.02 0.44
CA PRO A 21 -17.55 10.43 1.82
C PRO A 21 -17.44 11.96 1.93
N THR A 22 -18.06 12.54 2.95
CA THR A 22 -18.02 13.97 3.21
C THR A 22 -18.00 14.28 4.71
N PRO A 23 -17.16 15.22 5.17
CA PRO A 23 -17.10 15.63 6.57
C PRO A 23 -18.44 16.15 7.12
N ALA A 24 -19.34 16.59 6.24
CA ALA A 24 -20.69 17.00 6.63
C ALA A 24 -21.58 15.86 7.13
N GLU A 25 -21.28 14.61 6.73
CA GLU A 25 -22.05 13.43 7.12
C GLU A 25 -21.41 12.63 8.25
N SER A 26 -20.10 12.66 8.35
CA SER A 26 -19.39 11.87 9.36
C SER A 26 -18.04 12.49 9.76
N LYS A 27 -17.78 12.51 11.06
CA LYS A 27 -16.47 12.91 11.61
C LYS A 27 -15.32 11.98 11.19
N TYR A 28 -15.62 10.84 10.61
CA TYR A 28 -14.62 9.89 10.10
C TYR A 28 -14.24 10.17 8.65
N ASP A 29 -14.92 11.06 7.96
CA ASP A 29 -14.63 11.45 6.60
C ASP A 29 -13.67 12.65 6.61
N ALA A 30 -12.42 12.42 6.24
CA ALA A 30 -11.38 13.45 6.37
C ALA A 30 -11.48 14.54 5.29
N PHE A 31 -11.96 14.21 4.08
CA PHE A 31 -12.15 15.14 2.97
C PHE A 31 -13.11 14.55 1.93
N ILE A 32 -13.55 15.39 0.99
CA ILE A 32 -14.43 14.98 -0.12
C ILE A 32 -13.58 14.62 -1.33
N ALA A 33 -13.77 13.41 -1.90
CA ALA A 33 -13.14 13.01 -3.13
C ALA A 33 -14.06 12.15 -3.98
N GLY A 34 -14.34 12.60 -5.20
CA GLY A 34 -15.09 11.86 -6.22
C GLY A 34 -14.23 11.37 -7.37
N HIS A 35 -12.95 11.76 -7.41
CA HIS A 35 -12.00 11.36 -8.46
C HIS A 35 -10.90 10.47 -7.90
N ALA A 36 -10.41 9.56 -8.72
CA ALA A 36 -9.25 8.73 -8.40
C ALA A 36 -7.95 9.56 -8.39
N SER A 37 -6.86 8.98 -7.90
CA SER A 37 -5.47 9.49 -7.98
C SER A 37 -5.14 10.66 -7.03
N ASN A 38 -6.08 11.24 -6.30
CA ASN A 38 -5.85 12.43 -5.45
C ASN A 38 -5.46 12.10 -3.99
N SER A 39 -5.52 10.84 -3.59
CA SER A 39 -5.31 10.43 -2.18
C SER A 39 -3.93 10.80 -1.65
N ILE A 40 -2.87 10.69 -2.46
CA ILE A 40 -1.50 11.01 -2.05
C ILE A 40 -1.36 12.51 -1.78
N SER A 41 -1.83 13.37 -2.68
CA SER A 41 -1.75 14.83 -2.52
C SER A 41 -2.56 15.31 -1.31
N ALA A 42 -3.78 14.78 -1.12
CA ALA A 42 -4.61 15.11 0.04
C ALA A 42 -3.96 14.65 1.35
N ALA A 43 -3.44 13.42 1.38
CA ALA A 43 -2.77 12.87 2.55
C ALA A 43 -1.46 13.62 2.87
N LEU A 44 -0.71 14.08 1.87
CA LEU A 44 0.47 14.91 2.07
C LEU A 44 0.09 16.22 2.77
N GLY A 45 -0.96 16.90 2.29
CA GLY A 45 -1.46 18.12 2.95
C GLY A 45 -1.84 17.89 4.42
N LEU A 46 -2.51 16.77 4.72
CA LEU A 46 -2.83 16.38 6.10
C LEU A 46 -1.58 16.05 6.93
N ALA A 47 -0.56 15.41 6.33
CA ALA A 47 0.68 15.03 7.00
C ALA A 47 1.59 16.23 7.31
N MET A 48 1.45 17.32 6.59
CA MET A 48 2.20 18.57 6.83
C MET A 48 1.69 19.37 8.04
N ASN A 49 0.49 19.07 8.54
CA ASN A 49 -0.02 19.69 9.74
C ASN A 49 0.73 19.18 10.98
N LYS A 50 1.71 19.97 11.44
CA LYS A 50 2.60 19.64 12.56
C LYS A 50 1.90 19.59 13.92
N GLU A 51 0.74 20.24 14.07
CA GLU A 51 -0.05 20.25 15.32
C GLU A 51 -0.68 18.90 15.61
N ALA A 52 -0.99 18.14 14.57
CA ALA A 52 -1.49 16.79 14.70
C ALA A 52 -0.30 15.81 14.75
N LYS A 53 0.08 15.34 15.93
CA LYS A 53 0.96 14.16 16.12
C LYS A 53 0.32 12.87 15.52
N LYS A 54 -0.41 13.01 14.42
CA LYS A 54 -1.19 11.96 13.78
C LYS A 54 -0.36 11.30 12.68
N ARG A 55 -0.48 10.00 12.60
CA ARG A 55 0.08 9.25 11.48
C ARG A 55 -0.93 9.31 10.33
N VAL A 56 -0.47 9.69 9.16
CA VAL A 56 -1.30 9.77 7.96
C VAL A 56 -0.94 8.63 7.02
N VAL A 57 -1.98 7.93 6.55
CA VAL A 57 -1.85 6.81 5.62
C VAL A 57 -2.71 7.11 4.40
N ALA A 58 -2.11 7.12 3.22
CA ALA A 58 -2.82 7.15 1.94
C ALA A 58 -2.94 5.74 1.40
N ILE A 59 -4.15 5.29 1.09
CA ILE A 59 -4.37 4.01 0.39
C ILE A 59 -4.73 4.34 -1.06
N ILE A 60 -4.01 3.75 -2.00
CA ILE A 60 -4.22 3.96 -3.44
C ILE A 60 -4.15 2.63 -4.18
N GLY A 61 -5.08 2.39 -5.10
CA GLY A 61 -5.03 1.23 -6.00
C GLY A 61 -4.03 1.44 -7.13
N ASP A 62 -3.55 0.34 -7.71
CA ASP A 62 -2.64 0.31 -8.85
C ASP A 62 -3.20 1.07 -10.07
N GLY A 63 -4.50 0.93 -10.37
CA GLY A 63 -5.16 1.70 -11.41
C GLY A 63 -5.17 3.20 -11.15
N ALA A 64 -5.50 3.62 -9.92
CA ALA A 64 -5.49 5.03 -9.53
C ALA A 64 -4.06 5.60 -9.52
N MET A 65 -3.07 4.76 -9.28
CA MET A 65 -1.65 5.15 -9.30
C MET A 65 -1.14 5.51 -10.69
N THR A 66 -1.81 5.09 -11.77
CA THR A 66 -1.44 5.47 -13.15
C THR A 66 -1.82 6.90 -13.53
N GLY A 67 -2.63 7.57 -12.73
CA GLY A 67 -3.04 8.95 -12.98
C GLY A 67 -1.92 9.96 -12.72
N GLY A 68 -1.81 11.00 -13.57
CA GLY A 68 -0.77 12.02 -13.44
C GLY A 68 -0.76 12.74 -12.09
N LEU A 69 -1.92 12.95 -11.48
CA LEU A 69 -2.04 13.56 -10.16
C LEU A 69 -1.40 12.70 -9.05
N ALA A 70 -1.44 11.37 -9.17
CA ALA A 70 -0.75 10.48 -8.24
C ALA A 70 0.76 10.62 -8.34
N PHE A 71 1.31 10.73 -9.56
CA PHE A 71 2.74 10.97 -9.79
C PHE A 71 3.18 12.35 -9.30
N GLU A 72 2.37 13.37 -9.49
CA GLU A 72 2.63 14.70 -8.92
C GLU A 72 2.63 14.66 -7.39
N GLY A 73 1.66 13.96 -6.78
CA GLY A 73 1.61 13.73 -5.34
C GLY A 73 2.86 13.01 -4.82
N LEU A 74 3.37 11.99 -5.52
CA LEU A 74 4.63 11.33 -5.19
C LEU A 74 5.83 12.27 -5.28
N ASN A 75 5.91 13.05 -6.35
CA ASN A 75 6.98 14.01 -6.53
C ASN A 75 7.01 15.03 -5.38
N ASN A 76 5.87 15.60 -5.03
CA ASN A 76 5.78 16.53 -3.90
C ASN A 76 6.07 15.84 -2.55
N THR A 77 5.65 14.60 -2.37
CA THR A 77 5.95 13.80 -1.17
C THR A 77 7.46 13.60 -0.98
N SER A 78 8.20 13.48 -2.08
CA SER A 78 9.66 13.33 -2.05
C SER A 78 10.40 14.61 -1.66
N MET A 79 9.82 15.76 -1.95
CA MET A 79 10.45 17.08 -1.77
C MET A 79 10.17 17.70 -0.39
N LEU A 80 9.04 17.37 0.21
CA LEU A 80 8.57 18.00 1.44
C LEU A 80 8.85 17.12 2.68
N PRO A 81 9.26 17.69 3.81
CA PRO A 81 9.43 16.92 5.05
C PRO A 81 8.09 16.34 5.52
N ASN A 82 7.98 15.02 5.54
CA ASN A 82 6.78 14.33 5.98
C ASN A 82 7.08 12.89 6.42
N ASN A 83 6.10 12.25 7.09
CA ASN A 83 6.13 10.85 7.49
C ASN A 83 4.99 10.04 6.86
N LEU A 84 4.52 10.47 5.69
CA LEU A 84 3.41 9.83 4.99
C LEU A 84 3.71 8.37 4.68
N LEU A 85 2.77 7.49 5.00
CA LEU A 85 2.74 6.11 4.54
C LEU A 85 1.76 6.00 3.38
N ILE A 86 2.25 5.55 2.23
CA ILE A 86 1.43 5.23 1.06
C ILE A 86 1.29 3.71 1.00
N VAL A 87 0.06 3.21 1.03
CA VAL A 87 -0.24 1.78 0.82
C VAL A 87 -0.71 1.63 -0.61
N LEU A 88 0.15 1.04 -1.44
CA LEU A 88 -0.19 0.68 -2.83
C LEU A 88 -0.85 -0.68 -2.84
N ASN A 89 -2.15 -0.71 -3.12
CA ASN A 89 -2.93 -1.93 -3.26
C ASN A 89 -2.94 -2.38 -4.72
N ASP A 90 -2.17 -3.41 -5.01
CA ASP A 90 -1.99 -3.97 -6.35
C ASP A 90 -2.84 -5.24 -6.49
N ASN A 91 -3.84 -5.19 -7.35
CA ASN A 91 -4.68 -6.33 -7.71
C ASN A 91 -4.77 -6.53 -9.22
N ASN A 92 -3.98 -5.79 -10.01
CA ASN A 92 -3.97 -5.77 -11.47
C ASN A 92 -5.32 -5.42 -12.12
N MET A 93 -6.21 -4.76 -11.37
CA MET A 93 -7.54 -4.40 -11.83
C MET A 93 -7.86 -2.94 -11.52
N ALA A 94 -8.37 -2.26 -12.55
CA ALA A 94 -9.14 -1.02 -12.39
C ALA A 94 -10.64 -1.35 -12.55
N ILE A 95 -11.33 -0.76 -13.53
CA ILE A 95 -12.62 -1.25 -14.02
C ILE A 95 -12.37 -2.49 -14.89
N ASP A 96 -11.35 -2.41 -15.76
CA ASP A 96 -10.81 -3.48 -16.60
C ASP A 96 -9.37 -3.82 -16.21
N PRO A 97 -8.82 -4.94 -16.71
CA PRO A 97 -7.40 -5.24 -16.53
C PRO A 97 -6.52 -4.10 -17.02
N ILE A 98 -5.63 -3.64 -16.16
CA ILE A 98 -4.80 -2.47 -16.43
C ILE A 98 -3.70 -2.83 -17.44
N LYS A 99 -3.50 -1.97 -18.45
CA LYS A 99 -2.40 -2.05 -19.40
C LYS A 99 -1.58 -0.76 -19.36
N GLY A 100 -0.26 -0.89 -19.32
CA GLY A 100 0.62 0.28 -19.34
C GLY A 100 1.99 0.01 -18.72
N GLY A 101 2.92 0.95 -18.93
CA GLY A 101 4.31 0.81 -18.48
C GLY A 101 4.43 0.71 -16.95
N PHE A 102 3.60 1.41 -16.20
CA PHE A 102 3.62 1.32 -14.73
C PHE A 102 3.14 -0.05 -14.24
N THR A 103 2.09 -0.60 -14.85
CA THR A 103 1.61 -1.95 -14.52
C THR A 103 2.67 -2.99 -14.87
N GLN A 104 3.28 -2.90 -16.06
CA GLN A 104 4.38 -3.80 -16.42
C GLN A 104 5.52 -3.70 -15.42
N TYR A 105 5.86 -2.49 -14.98
CA TYR A 105 6.86 -2.26 -13.94
C TYR A 105 6.49 -2.93 -12.59
N LEU A 106 5.22 -2.87 -12.14
CA LEU A 106 4.76 -3.57 -10.94
C LEU A 106 4.84 -5.10 -11.13
N VAL A 107 4.43 -5.60 -12.29
CA VAL A 107 4.56 -7.02 -12.64
C VAL A 107 6.03 -7.45 -12.59
N ASP A 108 6.95 -6.68 -13.12
CA ASP A 108 8.38 -7.00 -13.10
C ASP A 108 8.94 -7.06 -11.67
N ILE A 109 8.49 -6.18 -10.78
CA ILE A 109 8.83 -6.23 -9.36
C ILE A 109 8.30 -7.52 -8.72
N THR A 110 7.05 -7.88 -8.99
CA THR A 110 6.37 -9.00 -8.34
C THR A 110 6.80 -10.35 -8.88
N THR A 111 7.09 -10.44 -10.19
CA THR A 111 7.45 -11.68 -10.89
C THR A 111 8.95 -11.94 -10.93
N SER A 112 9.79 -11.05 -10.45
CA SER A 112 11.25 -11.24 -10.46
C SER A 112 11.64 -12.57 -9.84
N LYS A 113 12.01 -13.53 -10.69
CA LYS A 113 12.47 -14.88 -10.28
C LYS A 113 13.64 -14.81 -9.30
N ARG A 114 14.49 -13.78 -9.40
CA ARG A 114 15.61 -13.52 -8.47
C ARG A 114 15.09 -13.19 -7.07
N TYR A 115 14.05 -12.36 -6.96
CA TYR A 115 13.45 -11.99 -5.69
C TYR A 115 12.84 -13.21 -4.99
N ASN A 116 12.01 -13.98 -5.70
CA ASN A 116 11.35 -15.16 -5.16
C ASN A 116 12.33 -16.27 -4.80
N LYS A 117 13.32 -16.55 -5.65
CA LYS A 117 14.33 -17.59 -5.41
C LYS A 117 15.23 -17.27 -4.22
N TRP A 118 15.56 -15.99 -4.03
CA TRP A 118 16.40 -15.53 -2.94
C TRP A 118 15.65 -15.55 -1.59
N ARG A 119 14.39 -15.12 -1.57
CA ARG A 119 13.51 -15.19 -0.40
C ARG A 119 13.36 -16.63 0.12
N TRP A 120 13.11 -17.57 -0.76
CA TRP A 120 13.02 -19.00 -0.42
C TRP A 120 14.38 -19.61 -0.04
N GLY A 121 15.47 -19.15 -0.65
CA GLY A 121 16.82 -19.61 -0.33
C GLY A 121 17.25 -19.24 1.09
N ILE A 122 17.06 -17.98 1.48
CA ILE A 122 17.38 -17.49 2.83
C ILE A 122 16.49 -18.14 3.88
N TYR A 123 15.19 -18.26 3.63
CA TYR A 123 14.28 -18.92 4.56
C TYR A 123 14.66 -20.38 4.80
N ARG A 124 15.00 -21.12 3.74
CA ARG A 124 15.50 -22.52 3.84
C ARG A 124 16.82 -22.63 4.58
N LEU A 125 17.76 -21.73 4.31
CA LEU A 125 19.07 -21.72 4.95
C LEU A 125 18.95 -21.39 6.44
N ALA A 126 18.19 -20.37 6.79
CA ALA A 126 17.96 -19.99 8.17
C ALA A 126 17.22 -21.07 8.98
N ARG A 127 16.31 -21.81 8.35
CA ARG A 127 15.62 -22.96 8.96
C ARG A 127 16.57 -24.17 9.12
N LYS A 128 17.45 -24.40 8.12
CA LYS A 128 18.41 -25.53 8.14
C LYS A 128 19.52 -25.33 9.18
N LEU A 129 19.88 -24.07 9.47
CA LEU A 129 20.91 -23.71 10.45
C LEU A 129 20.36 -23.59 11.89
N HIS A 130 19.11 -23.94 12.16
CA HIS A 130 18.44 -23.82 13.47
C HIS A 130 18.61 -22.42 14.13
N ILE A 131 18.92 -21.39 13.32
CA ILE A 131 19.11 -19.99 13.80
C ILE A 131 17.77 -19.35 14.13
N ILE A 132 16.67 -19.92 13.66
CA ILE A 132 15.31 -19.43 13.93
C ILE A 132 14.79 -20.18 15.15
N ASN A 133 15.10 -19.65 16.33
CA ASN A 133 14.35 -19.96 17.55
C ASN A 133 13.33 -18.83 17.76
N ASP A 134 12.15 -19.11 18.33
CA ASP A 134 11.04 -18.16 18.42
C ASP A 134 11.40 -16.84 19.14
N SER A 135 12.41 -16.85 19.99
CA SER A 135 12.93 -15.66 20.69
C SER A 135 13.88 -14.78 19.85
N ASN A 136 14.44 -15.28 18.73
CA ASN A 136 15.45 -14.56 17.94
C ASN A 136 14.98 -14.16 16.53
N LYS A 137 13.75 -14.49 16.14
CA LYS A 137 13.17 -14.18 14.82
C LYS A 137 13.38 -12.74 14.39
N GLY A 138 13.14 -11.79 15.27
CA GLY A 138 13.24 -10.35 14.97
C GLY A 138 14.67 -9.84 14.74
N ARG A 139 15.70 -10.44 15.35
CA ARG A 139 17.12 -10.03 15.16
C ARG A 139 17.68 -10.58 13.85
N VAL A 140 17.39 -11.84 13.56
CA VAL A 140 17.82 -12.50 12.31
C VAL A 140 17.16 -11.85 11.10
N GLN A 141 15.89 -11.47 11.22
CA GLN A 141 15.15 -10.80 10.16
C GLN A 141 15.64 -9.37 9.93
N ARG A 142 16.00 -8.61 10.99
CA ARG A 142 16.66 -7.30 10.88
C ARG A 142 18.03 -7.41 10.21
N PHE A 143 18.83 -8.39 10.58
CA PHE A 143 20.14 -8.64 9.95
C PHE A 143 19.99 -9.04 8.48
N ALA A 144 19.06 -9.92 8.15
CA ALA A 144 18.75 -10.31 6.77
C ALA A 144 18.23 -9.13 5.93
N ASN A 145 17.38 -8.26 6.51
CA ASN A 145 16.87 -7.06 5.84
C ASN A 145 17.97 -6.00 5.65
N ASN A 146 18.86 -5.82 6.62
CA ASN A 146 20.00 -4.91 6.48
C ASN A 146 21.03 -5.42 5.47
N LEU A 147 21.33 -6.71 5.48
CA LEU A 147 22.20 -7.34 4.48
C LEU A 147 21.57 -7.28 3.08
N LYS A 148 20.26 -7.42 2.99
CA LYS A 148 19.46 -7.28 1.76
C LYS A 148 19.54 -5.86 1.19
N ALA A 149 19.47 -4.81 2.02
CA ALA A 149 19.61 -3.42 1.59
C ALA A 149 21.02 -3.13 1.02
N ILE A 150 22.05 -3.83 1.51
CA ILE A 150 23.44 -3.66 1.07
C ILE A 150 23.76 -4.48 -0.19
N LEU A 151 23.17 -5.66 -0.33
CA LEU A 151 23.49 -6.61 -1.41
C LEU A 151 22.57 -6.53 -2.61
N THR A 152 21.37 -5.97 -2.48
CA THR A 152 20.48 -5.74 -3.61
C THR A 152 20.72 -4.34 -4.17
N LYS A 153 21.64 -4.22 -5.12
CA LYS A 153 21.45 -3.30 -6.24
C LYS A 153 20.18 -3.76 -6.95
N GLN A 154 19.01 -3.44 -6.40
CA GLN A 154 17.77 -3.57 -7.14
C GLN A 154 17.81 -2.58 -8.30
N PRO A 155 17.35 -2.97 -9.50
CA PRO A 155 17.16 -1.99 -10.56
C PRO A 155 16.29 -0.87 -10.00
N ASN A 156 16.67 0.37 -10.26
CA ASN A 156 16.11 1.60 -9.72
C ASN A 156 14.59 1.53 -9.59
N ASN A 157 14.14 1.27 -8.36
CA ASN A 157 12.72 1.33 -8.05
C ASN A 157 12.32 2.80 -8.16
N ILE A 158 11.25 3.11 -8.89
CA ILE A 158 10.77 4.48 -9.12
C ILE A 158 10.59 5.24 -7.80
N PHE A 159 10.11 4.56 -6.75
CA PHE A 159 9.95 5.15 -5.43
C PHE A 159 11.29 5.49 -4.78
N GLN A 160 12.29 4.63 -4.93
CA GLN A 160 13.65 4.90 -4.44
C GLN A 160 14.33 6.00 -5.24
N GLY A 161 14.06 6.09 -6.54
CA GLY A 161 14.51 7.19 -7.38
C GLY A 161 13.96 8.54 -6.94
N LEU A 162 12.75 8.54 -6.36
CA LEU A 162 12.13 9.70 -5.71
C LEU A 162 12.49 9.83 -4.22
N ASN A 163 13.48 9.10 -3.71
CA ASN A 163 13.86 9.10 -2.30
C ASN A 163 12.70 8.71 -1.34
N ILE A 164 11.74 7.93 -1.81
CA ILE A 164 10.65 7.34 -1.03
C ILE A 164 11.02 5.90 -0.70
N ARG A 165 11.03 5.57 0.59
CA ARG A 165 11.38 4.22 1.03
C ARG A 165 10.30 3.21 0.64
N TYR A 166 10.70 2.14 -0.05
CA TYR A 166 9.80 1.10 -0.54
C TYR A 166 9.88 -0.16 0.32
N PHE A 167 8.72 -0.70 0.68
CA PHE A 167 8.53 -1.97 1.39
C PHE A 167 7.58 -2.85 0.58
N GLY A 168 7.89 -4.12 0.51
CA GLY A 168 7.04 -5.11 -0.18
C GLY A 168 7.72 -5.78 -1.38
N PRO A 169 6.96 -6.46 -2.23
CA PRO A 169 5.52 -6.68 -2.09
C PRO A 169 5.18 -7.65 -0.93
N ALA A 170 4.05 -7.42 -0.27
CA ALA A 170 3.52 -8.24 0.81
C ALA A 170 2.15 -8.81 0.41
N ASP A 171 1.73 -9.93 1.03
CA ASP A 171 0.39 -10.47 0.85
C ASP A 171 -0.62 -9.60 1.59
N GLY A 172 -1.52 -8.93 0.85
CA GLY A 172 -2.55 -8.06 1.41
C GLY A 172 -3.72 -8.81 2.08
N HIS A 173 -3.77 -10.15 1.96
CA HIS A 173 -4.77 -10.99 2.63
C HIS A 173 -4.25 -11.64 3.91
N ASP A 174 -2.94 -11.61 4.18
CA ASP A 174 -2.37 -12.05 5.45
C ASP A 174 -2.37 -10.90 6.46
N VAL A 175 -3.45 -10.81 7.24
CA VAL A 175 -3.66 -9.74 8.25
C VAL A 175 -2.58 -9.78 9.33
N LEU A 176 -2.12 -10.96 9.74
CA LEU A 176 -1.10 -11.08 10.79
C LEU A 176 0.25 -10.58 10.31
N ASP A 177 0.62 -10.91 9.06
CA ASP A 177 1.85 -10.40 8.45
C ASP A 177 1.76 -8.88 8.22
N LEU A 178 0.62 -8.36 7.78
CA LEU A 178 0.40 -6.91 7.64
C LEU A 178 0.55 -6.16 8.97
N VAL A 179 -0.04 -6.67 10.06
CA VAL A 179 0.10 -6.07 11.39
C VAL A 179 1.58 -6.01 11.80
N ARG A 180 2.33 -7.10 11.58
CA ARG A 180 3.77 -7.14 11.85
C ARG A 180 4.53 -6.11 11.02
N ILE A 181 4.26 -6.04 9.70
CA ILE A 181 4.89 -5.07 8.82
C ILE A 181 4.60 -3.64 9.28
N PHE A 182 3.35 -3.31 9.59
CA PHE A 182 2.99 -1.98 10.09
C PHE A 182 3.69 -1.64 11.41
N GLN A 183 3.84 -2.61 12.32
CA GLN A 183 4.59 -2.41 13.57
C GLN A 183 6.08 -2.13 13.31
N GLU A 184 6.66 -2.79 12.31
CA GLU A 184 8.07 -2.58 11.95
C GLU A 184 8.30 -1.23 11.26
N ILE A 185 7.39 -0.81 10.37
CA ILE A 185 7.60 0.41 9.56
C ILE A 185 7.08 1.70 10.21
N LYS A 186 6.28 1.60 11.27
CA LYS A 186 5.62 2.76 11.90
C LYS A 186 6.59 3.84 12.40
N ASP A 187 7.79 3.44 12.83
CA ASP A 187 8.77 4.32 13.45
C ASP A 187 9.88 4.77 12.47
N TYR A 188 9.82 4.33 11.21
CA TYR A 188 10.72 4.87 10.19
C TYR A 188 10.33 6.31 9.85
N GLU A 189 11.33 7.18 9.83
CA GLU A 189 11.17 8.58 9.40
C GLU A 189 11.18 8.72 7.89
N GLY A 190 10.53 9.77 7.40
CA GLY A 190 10.40 10.09 5.99
C GLY A 190 9.27 9.32 5.27
N PRO A 191 9.01 9.69 4.01
CA PRO A 191 7.96 9.09 3.21
C PRO A 191 8.25 7.64 2.87
N LYS A 192 7.22 6.81 2.86
CA LYS A 192 7.32 5.37 2.61
C LYS A 192 6.14 4.82 1.83
N VAL A 193 6.42 3.83 0.99
CA VAL A 193 5.42 3.05 0.26
C VAL A 193 5.45 1.62 0.79
N LEU A 194 4.30 1.10 1.16
CA LEU A 194 4.06 -0.32 1.36
C LEU A 194 3.26 -0.85 0.17
N HIS A 195 3.87 -1.72 -0.61
CA HIS A 195 3.22 -2.40 -1.72
C HIS A 195 2.60 -3.71 -1.23
N ILE A 196 1.29 -3.85 -1.37
CA ILE A 196 0.55 -5.06 -1.04
C ILE A 196 -0.11 -5.63 -2.28
N ILE A 197 -0.12 -6.95 -2.39
CA ILE A 197 -0.79 -7.68 -3.48
C ILE A 197 -2.09 -8.23 -2.93
N THR A 198 -3.19 -7.95 -3.63
CA THR A 198 -4.50 -8.48 -3.27
C THR A 198 -5.17 -9.15 -4.48
N LYS A 199 -6.23 -9.88 -4.22
CA LYS A 199 -7.13 -10.43 -5.25
C LYS A 199 -8.50 -9.80 -5.07
N LYS A 200 -9.02 -9.15 -6.12
CA LYS A 200 -10.37 -8.59 -6.13
C LYS A 200 -11.38 -9.70 -5.87
N GLY A 201 -12.35 -9.43 -4.99
CA GLY A 201 -13.38 -10.41 -4.65
C GLY A 201 -12.96 -11.57 -3.75
N LYS A 202 -11.75 -11.53 -3.16
CA LYS A 202 -11.22 -12.59 -2.29
C LYS A 202 -12.20 -13.01 -1.19
N GLY A 203 -12.48 -14.31 -1.12
CA GLY A 203 -13.44 -14.89 -0.18
C GLY A 203 -14.86 -15.04 -0.75
N TYR A 204 -15.11 -14.56 -1.97
CA TYR A 204 -16.37 -14.77 -2.70
C TYR A 204 -16.08 -15.43 -4.04
N GLU A 205 -16.31 -16.73 -4.13
CA GLU A 205 -15.92 -17.56 -5.27
C GLU A 205 -16.39 -17.04 -6.63
N PRO A 206 -17.64 -16.55 -6.81
CA PRO A 206 -18.07 -15.98 -8.09
C PRO A 206 -17.20 -14.79 -8.53
N ALA A 207 -16.83 -13.89 -7.61
CA ALA A 207 -16.01 -12.75 -7.92
C ALA A 207 -14.53 -13.13 -8.11
N GLU A 208 -14.05 -14.18 -7.46
CA GLU A 208 -12.69 -14.68 -7.66
C GLU A 208 -12.51 -15.31 -9.05
N ASN A 209 -13.57 -15.89 -9.61
CA ASN A 209 -13.59 -16.55 -10.92
C ASN A 209 -13.87 -15.58 -12.06
N ASP A 210 -14.62 -14.51 -11.81
CA ASP A 210 -14.93 -13.47 -12.81
C ASP A 210 -14.81 -12.08 -12.17
N GLN A 211 -13.59 -11.55 -12.19
CA GLN A 211 -13.26 -10.24 -11.60
C GLN A 211 -13.75 -9.06 -12.44
N THR A 212 -14.21 -9.30 -13.67
CA THR A 212 -14.70 -8.24 -14.57
C THR A 212 -16.18 -7.97 -14.38
N THR A 213 -16.97 -9.00 -14.08
CA THR A 213 -18.40 -8.87 -13.80
C THR A 213 -18.68 -8.35 -12.39
N TRP A 214 -17.79 -8.63 -11.44
CA TRP A 214 -17.90 -8.26 -10.01
C TRP A 214 -16.87 -7.18 -9.69
#